data_98d1cd80acb79a47dfcda02959f7a4b4
#
_entry.id   98d1cd80acb79a47dfcda02959f7a4b4
#
_cell.length_a   1.000
_cell.length_b   1.000
_cell.length_c   1.000
_cell.angle_alpha   90.00
_cell.angle_beta   90.00
_cell.angle_gamma   90.00
#
_symmetry.space_group_name_H-M   'P 1'
#
loop_
_entity.id
_entity.type
_entity.pdbx_description
1 polymer ?
#
loop_
_entity_poly.entity_id
_entity_poly.type
_entity_poly.pdbx_seq_one_letter_code
_entity_poly.pdbx_strand_id
1 'polypeptide(L)'
;MTVGELTSTVQAYYNSGPESSNNMLSDRLIYQEALALRSQLLYLKIRELNGFNISDNNFTVINCIKLIEVDAANCPCIPVKGCTIKRSEFQLPTFLATAYGEFIDYVRTIDGKVKFNSSSLSDQEDKEYREYGQLSNDYFIENKYLWIYTEKKYDYIQYVRMKAIFEDLLEVNEFMKLNSCSSSSNDEKCTAFEVEFKIDKELVKTLTDTLITNVYNYFLIKKPDTTNNATDDGNPRNKRESTGAKKGNRTETE
;
A
#
# COMPACT_ATOMS: atom_id res chain seq x y z
N MET A 1 -8.87 -11.15 -7.43
CA MET A 1 -9.24 -11.40 -6.02
C MET A 1 -9.58 -10.07 -5.39
N THR A 2 -10.69 -9.98 -4.70
CA THR A 2 -11.08 -8.76 -3.97
C THR A 2 -10.49 -8.77 -2.56
N VAL A 3 -10.51 -7.61 -1.90
CA VAL A 3 -10.10 -7.50 -0.49
C VAL A 3 -10.99 -8.40 0.39
N GLY A 4 -12.30 -8.43 0.13
CA GLY A 4 -13.24 -9.29 0.86
C GLY A 4 -12.97 -10.78 0.69
N GLU A 5 -12.67 -11.23 -0.53
CA GLU A 5 -12.29 -12.64 -0.77
C GLU A 5 -11.02 -13.03 -0.01
N LEU A 6 -10.03 -12.11 0.06
CA LEU A 6 -8.80 -12.35 0.80
C LEU A 6 -9.06 -12.47 2.31
N THR A 7 -9.80 -11.50 2.88
CA THR A 7 -10.10 -11.49 4.32
C THR A 7 -10.93 -12.70 4.71
N SER A 8 -11.97 -13.03 3.95
CA SER A 8 -12.81 -14.21 4.20
C SER A 8 -12.02 -15.52 4.12
N THR A 9 -11.07 -15.62 3.18
CA THR A 9 -10.21 -16.81 3.07
C THR A 9 -9.36 -17.00 4.32
N VAL A 10 -8.73 -15.92 4.80
CA VAL A 10 -7.89 -15.97 6.02
C VAL A 10 -8.72 -16.30 7.25
N GLN A 11 -9.91 -15.70 7.39
CA GLN A 11 -10.82 -15.97 8.49
C GLN A 11 -11.34 -17.42 8.48
N ALA A 12 -11.67 -17.95 7.30
CA ALA A 12 -12.09 -19.34 7.17
C ALA A 12 -11.00 -20.32 7.62
N TYR A 13 -9.75 -20.05 7.27
CA TYR A 13 -8.61 -20.84 7.76
C TYR A 13 -8.45 -20.75 9.28
N TYR A 14 -8.55 -19.53 9.84
CA TYR A 14 -8.39 -19.31 11.26
C TYR A 14 -9.50 -20.00 12.07
N ASN A 15 -10.74 -19.95 11.61
CA ASN A 15 -11.89 -20.51 12.29
C ASN A 15 -12.11 -22.01 12.02
N SER A 16 -11.29 -22.63 11.18
CA SER A 16 -11.49 -24.00 10.68
C SER A 16 -12.88 -24.22 10.06
N GLY A 17 -13.45 -23.17 9.46
CA GLY A 17 -14.78 -23.18 8.85
C GLY A 17 -15.26 -21.79 8.44
N PRO A 18 -16.53 -21.67 8.00
CA PRO A 18 -17.09 -20.40 7.59
C PRO A 18 -17.11 -19.38 8.73
N GLU A 19 -17.17 -18.12 8.36
CA GLU A 19 -17.14 -16.98 9.29
C GLU A 19 -18.14 -17.17 10.43
N SER A 20 -17.66 -16.99 11.66
CA SER A 20 -18.50 -16.97 12.84
C SER A 20 -18.57 -15.54 13.39
N SER A 21 -19.71 -15.18 14.00
CA SER A 21 -19.92 -13.85 14.59
C SER A 21 -18.97 -13.51 15.75
N ASN A 22 -18.20 -14.48 16.24
CA ASN A 22 -17.23 -14.32 17.33
C ASN A 22 -15.78 -14.22 16.86
N ASN A 23 -15.53 -13.70 15.66
CA ASN A 23 -14.18 -13.54 15.15
C ASN A 23 -13.39 -12.55 16.00
N MET A 24 -12.34 -13.02 16.65
CA MET A 24 -11.32 -12.18 17.27
C MET A 24 -10.43 -11.48 16.24
N LEU A 25 -10.47 -11.93 14.99
CA LEU A 25 -9.64 -11.45 13.91
C LEU A 25 -10.37 -10.32 13.16
N SER A 26 -9.87 -9.10 13.30
CA SER A 26 -10.42 -7.94 12.61
C SER A 26 -10.00 -7.94 11.14
N ASP A 27 -10.95 -7.69 10.22
CA ASP A 27 -10.68 -7.50 8.79
C ASP A 27 -9.63 -6.44 8.52
N ARG A 28 -9.63 -5.40 9.32
CA ARG A 28 -8.65 -4.32 9.23
C ARG A 28 -7.23 -4.82 9.51
N LEU A 29 -7.05 -5.69 10.48
CA LEU A 29 -5.74 -6.28 10.79
C LEU A 29 -5.26 -7.15 9.64
N ILE A 30 -6.14 -8.02 9.13
CA ILE A 30 -5.83 -8.88 7.97
C ILE A 30 -5.43 -8.03 6.77
N TYR A 31 -6.18 -6.97 6.51
CA TYR A 31 -5.91 -6.07 5.39
C TYR A 31 -4.56 -5.36 5.53
N GLN A 32 -4.24 -4.83 6.73
CA GLN A 32 -2.95 -4.18 6.97
C GLN A 32 -1.77 -5.13 6.79
N GLU A 33 -1.86 -6.35 7.32
CA GLU A 33 -0.84 -7.37 7.12
C GLU A 33 -0.72 -7.78 5.64
N ALA A 34 -1.85 -7.88 4.93
CA ALA A 34 -1.86 -8.18 3.51
C ALA A 34 -1.19 -7.08 2.68
N LEU A 35 -1.41 -5.79 3.01
CA LEU A 35 -0.73 -4.67 2.36
C LEU A 35 0.78 -4.69 2.61
N ALA A 36 1.21 -4.94 3.85
CA ALA A 36 2.62 -5.03 4.20
C ALA A 36 3.32 -6.15 3.41
N LEU A 37 2.71 -7.33 3.37
CA LEU A 37 3.22 -8.47 2.61
C LEU A 37 3.20 -8.20 1.10
N ARG A 38 2.13 -7.60 0.58
CA ARG A 38 2.05 -7.21 -0.84
C ARG A 38 3.20 -6.27 -1.19
N SER A 39 3.41 -5.24 -0.39
CA SER A 39 4.48 -4.27 -0.61
C SER A 39 5.85 -4.93 -0.60
N GLN A 40 6.10 -5.86 0.32
CA GLN A 40 7.34 -6.63 0.39
C GLN A 40 7.54 -7.52 -0.85
N LEU A 41 6.51 -8.26 -1.27
CA LEU A 41 6.59 -9.15 -2.44
C LEU A 41 6.81 -8.35 -3.73
N LEU A 42 6.09 -7.24 -3.90
CA LEU A 42 6.27 -6.37 -5.06
C LEU A 42 7.65 -5.72 -5.06
N TYR A 43 8.14 -5.24 -3.92
CA TYR A 43 9.48 -4.68 -3.80
C TYR A 43 10.56 -5.68 -4.24
N LEU A 44 10.47 -6.93 -3.77
CA LEU A 44 11.40 -7.99 -4.16
C LEU A 44 11.33 -8.26 -5.67
N LYS A 45 10.11 -8.38 -6.22
CA LYS A 45 9.92 -8.62 -7.65
C LYS A 45 10.43 -7.46 -8.51
N ILE A 46 10.17 -6.22 -8.12
CA ILE A 46 10.68 -5.03 -8.81
C ILE A 46 12.21 -5.01 -8.80
N ARG A 47 12.81 -5.35 -7.68
CA ARG A 47 14.26 -5.43 -7.51
C ARG A 47 14.88 -6.54 -8.36
N GLU A 48 14.29 -7.73 -8.39
CA GLU A 48 14.76 -8.86 -9.20
C GLU A 48 14.70 -8.55 -10.70
N LEU A 49 13.66 -7.88 -11.14
CA LEU A 49 13.46 -7.50 -12.53
C LEU A 49 14.11 -6.16 -12.92
N ASN A 50 14.87 -5.53 -12.01
CA ASN A 50 15.42 -4.18 -12.19
C ASN A 50 14.38 -3.15 -12.69
N GLY A 51 13.13 -3.29 -12.25
CA GLY A 51 12.03 -2.43 -12.66
C GLY A 51 11.43 -2.72 -14.04
N PHE A 52 11.94 -3.71 -14.77
CA PHE A 52 11.42 -4.05 -16.11
C PHE A 52 10.39 -5.18 -16.04
N ASN A 53 9.47 -5.20 -17.01
CA ASN A 53 8.50 -6.29 -17.21
C ASN A 53 7.62 -6.65 -16.00
N ILE A 54 7.22 -5.63 -15.24
CA ILE A 54 6.25 -5.82 -14.18
C ILE A 54 4.87 -5.97 -14.80
N SER A 55 4.14 -6.99 -14.35
CA SER A 55 2.81 -7.29 -14.87
C SER A 55 1.81 -6.15 -14.63
N ASP A 56 0.96 -5.92 -15.61
CA ASP A 56 -0.12 -4.92 -15.55
C ASP A 56 -1.09 -5.14 -14.38
N ASN A 57 -1.18 -6.36 -13.87
CA ASN A 57 -2.05 -6.71 -12.74
C ASN A 57 -1.63 -6.02 -11.42
N ASN A 58 -0.40 -5.56 -11.31
CA ASN A 58 0.11 -4.87 -10.13
C ASN A 58 -0.20 -3.37 -10.13
N PHE A 59 -0.51 -2.83 -11.30
CA PHE A 59 -0.76 -1.41 -11.47
C PHE A 59 -2.22 -1.04 -11.24
N THR A 60 -2.42 0.16 -10.76
CA THR A 60 -3.73 0.80 -10.74
C THR A 60 -3.70 2.03 -11.64
N VAL A 61 -4.77 2.20 -12.41
CA VAL A 61 -4.94 3.35 -13.30
C VAL A 61 -5.93 4.32 -12.67
N ILE A 62 -5.46 5.53 -12.40
CA ILE A 62 -6.33 6.65 -12.03
C ILE A 62 -6.63 7.44 -13.29
N ASN A 63 -7.87 7.38 -13.76
CA ASN A 63 -8.24 7.93 -15.05
C ASN A 63 -8.48 9.43 -15.05
N CYS A 64 -8.69 10.03 -13.87
CA CYS A 64 -9.15 11.40 -13.77
C CYS A 64 -8.49 12.11 -12.61
N ILE A 65 -7.34 12.72 -12.86
CA ILE A 65 -6.68 13.58 -11.89
C ILE A 65 -6.90 15.01 -12.38
N LYS A 66 -7.69 15.77 -11.65
CA LYS A 66 -7.98 17.18 -11.95
C LYS A 66 -6.76 18.03 -11.64
N LEU A 67 -6.42 18.89 -12.58
CA LEU A 67 -5.32 19.84 -12.47
C LEU A 67 -5.86 21.25 -12.23
N ILE A 68 -5.19 21.97 -11.35
CA ILE A 68 -5.43 23.40 -11.11
C ILE A 68 -4.17 24.18 -11.49
N GLU A 69 -4.37 25.37 -12.01
CA GLU A 69 -3.27 26.29 -12.27
C GLU A 69 -2.71 26.82 -10.95
N VAL A 70 -1.39 26.87 -10.89
CA VAL A 70 -0.68 27.40 -9.71
C VAL A 70 -0.11 28.76 -10.06
N ASP A 71 -0.57 29.76 -9.32
CA ASP A 71 0.01 31.10 -9.40
C ASP A 71 1.38 31.12 -8.70
N ALA A 72 2.39 31.64 -9.39
CA ALA A 72 3.74 31.83 -8.85
C ALA A 72 3.75 32.64 -7.55
N ALA A 73 2.78 33.53 -7.36
CA ALA A 73 2.63 34.28 -6.12
C ALA A 73 2.29 33.40 -4.91
N ASN A 74 1.60 32.28 -5.13
CA ASN A 74 1.20 31.34 -4.09
C ASN A 74 2.20 30.20 -3.85
N CYS A 75 3.17 30.02 -4.76
CA CYS A 75 4.22 29.01 -4.66
C CYS A 75 5.59 29.62 -5.00
N PRO A 76 6.15 30.46 -4.11
CA PRO A 76 7.40 31.15 -4.38
C PRO A 76 8.62 30.22 -4.47
N CYS A 77 8.47 28.97 -4.06
CA CYS A 77 9.55 27.98 -4.07
C CYS A 77 9.76 27.31 -5.45
N ILE A 78 8.86 27.54 -6.42
CA ILE A 78 8.96 26.93 -7.73
C ILE A 78 9.31 28.00 -8.76
N PRO A 79 10.47 27.89 -9.44
CA PRO A 79 10.84 28.83 -10.48
C PRO A 79 9.89 28.70 -11.66
N VAL A 80 9.11 29.74 -11.92
CA VAL A 80 8.16 29.78 -13.05
C VAL A 80 8.69 30.77 -14.08
N LYS A 81 9.31 30.24 -15.12
CA LYS A 81 9.68 31.06 -16.27
C LYS A 81 9.18 30.39 -17.56
N GLY A 82 8.20 31.04 -18.20
CA GLY A 82 7.81 30.71 -19.56
C GLY A 82 6.94 29.46 -19.75
N CYS A 83 6.70 28.65 -18.73
CA CYS A 83 5.84 27.45 -18.76
C CYS A 83 4.64 27.63 -17.88
N THR A 84 3.52 27.00 -18.23
CA THR A 84 2.36 26.91 -17.35
C THR A 84 2.58 25.74 -16.39
N ILE A 85 2.48 26.01 -15.10
CA ILE A 85 2.58 25.00 -14.06
C ILE A 85 1.20 24.68 -13.55
N LYS A 86 0.89 23.38 -13.52
CA LYS A 86 -0.35 22.86 -12.97
C LYS A 86 -0.05 21.85 -11.89
N ARG A 87 -0.93 21.78 -10.91
CA ARG A 87 -0.84 20.84 -9.80
C ARG A 87 -2.14 20.04 -9.69
N SER A 88 -2.07 18.80 -9.21
CA SER A 88 -3.28 18.07 -8.85
C SER A 88 -4.07 18.82 -7.77
N GLU A 89 -5.40 18.84 -7.88
CA GLU A 89 -6.27 19.50 -6.90
C GLU A 89 -6.16 18.83 -5.53
N PHE A 90 -6.13 17.50 -5.49
CA PHE A 90 -5.98 16.71 -4.26
C PHE A 90 -4.61 16.03 -4.19
N GLN A 91 -4.22 15.69 -2.98
CA GLN A 91 -3.03 14.87 -2.74
C GLN A 91 -3.24 13.47 -3.32
N LEU A 92 -2.22 12.96 -3.99
CA LEU A 92 -2.23 11.60 -4.52
C LEU A 92 -2.14 10.56 -3.39
N PRO A 93 -2.71 9.36 -3.63
CA PRO A 93 -2.51 8.23 -2.74
C PRO A 93 -1.03 7.88 -2.59
N THR A 94 -0.70 7.23 -1.50
CA THR A 94 0.68 6.84 -1.20
C THR A 94 1.19 5.81 -2.21
N PHE A 95 2.31 6.12 -2.87
CA PHE A 95 2.97 5.22 -3.80
C PHE A 95 3.77 4.15 -3.07
N LEU A 96 3.90 2.99 -3.72
CA LEU A 96 4.84 1.98 -3.25
C LEU A 96 6.27 2.53 -3.38
N ALA A 97 6.94 2.68 -2.25
CA ALA A 97 8.33 3.11 -2.21
C ALA A 97 9.25 1.98 -2.69
N THR A 98 10.06 2.25 -3.68
CA THR A 98 11.05 1.31 -4.21
C THR A 98 12.46 1.89 -4.16
N ALA A 99 13.47 1.05 -4.38
CA ALA A 99 14.86 1.51 -4.49
C ALA A 99 15.07 2.49 -5.66
N TYR A 100 14.14 2.52 -6.61
CA TYR A 100 14.16 3.40 -7.79
C TYR A 100 13.24 4.62 -7.64
N GLY A 101 12.71 4.87 -6.42
CA GLY A 101 11.72 5.90 -6.14
C GLY A 101 10.29 5.40 -6.31
N GLU A 102 9.38 6.31 -6.65
CA GLU A 102 7.97 6.02 -6.89
C GLU A 102 7.79 5.25 -8.20
N PHE A 103 7.05 4.16 -8.17
CA PHE A 103 6.90 3.30 -9.34
C PHE A 103 5.71 3.73 -10.20
N ILE A 104 5.99 4.61 -11.16
CA ILE A 104 5.00 5.18 -12.09
C ILE A 104 5.33 4.72 -13.50
N ASP A 105 4.38 4.04 -14.15
CA ASP A 105 4.53 3.59 -15.55
C ASP A 105 4.35 4.76 -16.52
N TYR A 106 3.28 5.52 -16.35
CA TYR A 106 3.07 6.72 -17.16
C TYR A 106 2.13 7.74 -16.49
N VAL A 107 2.34 8.99 -16.90
CA VAL A 107 1.38 10.08 -16.77
C VAL A 107 1.07 10.58 -18.18
N ARG A 108 -0.22 10.65 -18.54
CA ARG A 108 -0.69 11.03 -19.88
C ARG A 108 -1.96 11.87 -19.79
N THR A 109 -2.28 12.58 -20.85
CA THR A 109 -3.61 13.15 -21.04
C THR A 109 -4.67 12.05 -21.14
N ILE A 110 -5.95 12.38 -20.87
CA ILE A 110 -7.04 11.40 -20.92
C ILE A 110 -7.14 10.75 -22.30
N ASP A 111 -6.93 11.51 -23.37
CA ASP A 111 -6.92 11.02 -24.75
C ASP A 111 -5.67 10.22 -25.12
N GLY A 112 -4.68 10.17 -24.22
CA GLY A 112 -3.44 9.42 -24.39
C GLY A 112 -2.42 10.01 -25.37
N LYS A 113 -2.74 11.16 -26.01
CA LYS A 113 -1.90 11.75 -27.06
C LYS A 113 -0.63 12.38 -26.51
N VAL A 114 -0.70 12.99 -25.32
CA VAL A 114 0.45 13.64 -24.70
C VAL A 114 0.93 12.78 -23.53
N LYS A 115 2.18 12.37 -23.58
CA LYS A 115 2.87 11.71 -22.46
C LYS A 115 3.74 12.74 -21.75
N PHE A 116 3.71 12.71 -20.43
CA PHE A 116 4.59 13.50 -19.58
C PHE A 116 5.78 12.64 -19.17
N ASN A 117 6.97 13.21 -19.18
CA ASN A 117 8.19 12.54 -18.74
C ASN A 117 8.42 12.80 -17.25
N SER A 118 8.95 11.81 -16.55
CA SER A 118 9.37 12.01 -15.17
C SER A 118 10.59 12.93 -15.12
N SER A 119 10.55 13.91 -14.25
CA SER A 119 11.68 14.82 -13.98
C SER A 119 11.75 15.12 -12.48
N SER A 120 12.88 15.68 -12.05
CA SER A 120 13.01 16.22 -10.69
C SER A 120 12.83 17.73 -10.71
N LEU A 121 12.60 18.33 -9.53
CA LEU A 121 12.55 19.78 -9.42
C LEU A 121 13.88 20.44 -9.85
N SER A 122 15.01 19.85 -9.48
CA SER A 122 16.34 20.31 -9.89
C SER A 122 16.54 20.23 -11.41
N ASP A 123 16.00 19.21 -12.08
CA ASP A 123 16.06 19.12 -13.54
C ASP A 123 15.30 20.28 -14.22
N GLN A 124 14.24 20.77 -13.56
CA GLN A 124 13.46 21.90 -14.10
C GLN A 124 14.22 23.23 -13.96
N GLU A 125 14.98 23.42 -12.88
CA GLU A 125 15.82 24.59 -12.68
C GLU A 125 16.92 24.67 -13.76
N ASP A 126 17.49 23.51 -14.11
CA ASP A 126 18.55 23.41 -15.12
C ASP A 126 18.03 23.50 -16.57
N LYS A 127 16.73 23.33 -16.80
CA LYS A 127 16.14 23.33 -18.14
C LYS A 127 16.41 24.62 -18.92
N GLU A 128 16.42 25.75 -18.26
CA GLU A 128 16.69 27.04 -18.88
C GLU A 128 18.08 27.12 -19.52
N TYR A 129 19.01 26.32 -19.02
CA TYR A 129 20.40 26.30 -19.48
C TYR A 129 20.67 25.18 -20.49
N ARG A 130 19.70 24.30 -20.76
CA ARG A 130 19.84 23.22 -21.72
C ARG A 130 19.47 23.69 -23.12
N GLU A 131 20.36 23.48 -24.08
CA GLU A 131 20.16 23.82 -25.50
C GLU A 131 19.03 22.97 -26.13
N TYR A 132 18.84 21.73 -25.63
CA TYR A 132 17.81 20.79 -26.07
C TYR A 132 16.94 20.36 -24.89
N GLY A 133 15.64 20.20 -25.13
CA GLY A 133 14.70 19.69 -24.13
C GLY A 133 13.94 20.75 -23.33
N GLN A 134 14.08 22.03 -23.69
CA GLN A 134 13.33 23.12 -23.07
C GLN A 134 11.81 22.99 -23.21
N LEU A 135 11.36 22.30 -24.26
CA LEU A 135 9.95 22.15 -24.64
C LEU A 135 9.37 20.76 -24.27
N SER A 136 9.92 20.07 -23.27
CA SER A 136 9.36 18.80 -22.85
C SER A 136 8.20 18.97 -21.87
N ASN A 137 7.18 18.14 -22.05
CA ASN A 137 6.10 18.04 -21.08
C ASN A 137 6.56 17.11 -19.97
N ASP A 138 6.73 17.64 -18.79
CA ASP A 138 7.29 16.89 -17.67
C ASP A 138 6.36 16.91 -16.48
N TYR A 139 6.52 15.89 -15.63
CA TYR A 139 5.87 15.85 -14.34
C TYR A 139 6.89 15.50 -13.25
N PHE A 140 6.58 15.92 -12.04
CA PHE A 140 7.24 15.46 -10.82
C PHE A 140 6.21 15.36 -9.69
N ILE A 141 6.58 14.66 -8.64
CA ILE A 141 5.73 14.52 -7.45
C ILE A 141 6.45 15.17 -6.29
N GLU A 142 5.76 16.07 -5.64
CA GLU A 142 6.25 16.73 -4.44
C GLU A 142 5.11 16.93 -3.45
N ASN A 143 5.35 16.59 -2.18
CA ASN A 143 4.38 16.68 -1.10
C ASN A 143 3.06 15.92 -1.40
N LYS A 144 3.17 14.78 -2.09
CA LYS A 144 2.04 13.97 -2.59
C LYS A 144 1.17 14.68 -3.64
N TYR A 145 1.62 15.77 -4.25
CA TYR A 145 0.92 16.39 -5.38
C TYR A 145 1.64 16.08 -6.68
N LEU A 146 0.85 15.84 -7.72
CA LEU A 146 1.35 15.77 -9.09
C LEU A 146 1.51 17.18 -9.62
N TRP A 147 2.72 17.53 -9.99
CA TRP A 147 3.06 18.78 -10.64
C TRP A 147 3.35 18.51 -12.10
N ILE A 148 2.83 19.34 -12.98
CA ILE A 148 2.99 19.21 -14.42
C ILE A 148 3.46 20.51 -15.01
N TYR A 149 4.54 20.43 -15.77
CA TYR A 149 5.01 21.49 -16.62
C TYR A 149 4.55 21.25 -18.04
N THR A 150 3.86 22.20 -18.64
CA THR A 150 3.38 22.10 -20.00
C THR A 150 3.85 23.29 -20.83
N GLU A 151 4.08 23.06 -22.12
CA GLU A 151 4.16 24.13 -23.07
C GLU A 151 2.82 24.87 -23.18
N LYS A 152 2.83 26.16 -23.52
CA LYS A 152 1.62 26.98 -23.68
C LYS A 152 0.56 26.37 -24.61
N LYS A 153 1.00 25.59 -25.63
CA LYS A 153 0.07 24.91 -26.55
C LYS A 153 -0.80 23.84 -25.88
N TYR A 154 -0.40 23.35 -24.69
CA TYR A 154 -1.11 22.34 -23.92
C TYR A 154 -1.80 22.91 -22.68
N ASP A 155 -1.96 24.20 -22.60
CA ASP A 155 -2.56 24.90 -21.45
C ASP A 155 -4.04 24.52 -21.22
N TYR A 156 -4.69 23.99 -22.25
CA TYR A 156 -6.06 23.49 -22.16
C TYR A 156 -6.22 22.20 -21.36
N ILE A 157 -5.11 21.53 -20.97
CA ILE A 157 -5.16 20.25 -20.24
C ILE A 157 -5.61 20.51 -18.81
N GLN A 158 -6.81 20.01 -18.47
CA GLN A 158 -7.40 20.11 -17.14
C GLN A 158 -7.37 18.78 -16.37
N TYR A 159 -7.24 17.67 -17.08
CA TYR A 159 -7.27 16.34 -16.49
C TYR A 159 -6.18 15.47 -17.09
N VAL A 160 -5.60 14.63 -16.25
CA VAL A 160 -4.63 13.62 -16.67
C VAL A 160 -4.98 12.26 -16.09
N ARG A 161 -4.41 11.22 -16.69
CA ARG A 161 -4.47 9.86 -16.19
C ARG A 161 -3.07 9.38 -15.82
N MET A 162 -3.01 8.58 -14.77
CA MET A 162 -1.77 8.03 -14.24
C MET A 162 -1.90 6.53 -14.05
N LYS A 163 -0.84 5.78 -14.36
CA LYS A 163 -0.72 4.36 -14.05
C LYS A 163 0.48 4.17 -13.15
N ALA A 164 0.24 3.67 -11.93
CA ALA A 164 1.26 3.54 -10.91
C ALA A 164 0.95 2.36 -9.98
N ILE A 165 1.93 2.01 -9.14
CA ILE A 165 1.75 1.06 -8.05
C ILE A 165 1.61 1.85 -6.76
N PHE A 166 0.46 1.68 -6.10
CA PHE A 166 0.15 2.33 -4.83
C PHE A 166 0.28 1.36 -3.67
N GLU A 167 0.58 1.88 -2.51
CA GLU A 167 0.70 1.10 -1.28
C GLU A 167 -0.67 0.65 -0.77
N ASP A 168 -1.59 1.60 -0.58
CA ASP A 168 -2.94 1.34 -0.09
C ASP A 168 -3.99 1.47 -1.21
N LEU A 169 -4.67 0.37 -1.50
CA LEU A 169 -5.69 0.32 -2.56
C LEU A 169 -7.01 0.96 -2.13
N LEU A 170 -7.30 1.03 -0.83
CA LEU A 170 -8.48 1.72 -0.33
C LEU A 170 -8.31 3.24 -0.45
N GLU A 171 -7.11 3.77 -0.13
CA GLU A 171 -6.77 5.18 -0.35
C GLU A 171 -6.95 5.58 -1.82
N VAL A 172 -6.52 4.71 -2.75
CA VAL A 172 -6.73 4.93 -4.19
C VAL A 172 -8.21 4.98 -4.56
N ASN A 173 -9.01 4.06 -4.01
CA ASN A 173 -10.45 4.03 -4.29
C ASN A 173 -11.16 5.28 -3.75
N GLU A 174 -10.80 5.75 -2.57
CA GLU A 174 -11.30 7.01 -2.01
C GLU A 174 -10.90 8.21 -2.88
N PHE A 175 -9.64 8.25 -3.30
CA PHE A 175 -9.16 9.29 -4.19
C PHE A 175 -9.92 9.31 -5.52
N MET A 176 -10.18 8.13 -6.12
CA MET A 176 -10.95 8.05 -7.37
C MET A 176 -12.39 8.55 -7.21
N LYS A 177 -13.01 8.33 -6.04
CA LYS A 177 -14.35 8.87 -5.73
C LYS A 177 -14.36 10.40 -5.67
N LEU A 178 -13.29 11.00 -5.12
CA LEU A 178 -13.16 12.47 -5.05
C LEU A 178 -12.91 13.11 -6.42
N ASN A 179 -12.20 12.40 -7.29
CA ASN A 179 -11.75 12.89 -8.60
C ASN A 179 -12.56 12.31 -9.79
N SER A 180 -13.81 11.91 -9.60
CA SER A 180 -14.60 11.36 -10.69
C SER A 180 -14.85 12.42 -11.76
N CYS A 181 -14.50 12.12 -13.03
CA CYS A 181 -14.80 12.96 -14.19
C CYS A 181 -16.27 12.91 -14.61
N SER A 182 -17.03 11.96 -14.10
CA SER A 182 -18.44 11.79 -14.40
C SER A 182 -19.28 12.31 -13.23
N SER A 183 -20.18 13.22 -13.53
CA SER A 183 -21.23 13.66 -12.61
C SER A 183 -22.33 12.59 -12.42
N SER A 184 -22.16 11.40 -12.97
CA SER A 184 -23.09 10.29 -12.79
C SER A 184 -22.91 9.69 -11.40
N SER A 185 -23.71 10.19 -10.48
CA SER A 185 -23.84 9.76 -9.09
C SER A 185 -24.35 8.32 -8.89
N ASN A 186 -24.32 7.49 -9.93
CA ASN A 186 -24.86 6.14 -9.94
C ASN A 186 -23.79 5.04 -9.89
N ASP A 187 -22.49 5.36 -9.84
CA ASP A 187 -21.49 4.36 -9.49
C ASP A 187 -21.56 4.13 -7.97
N GLU A 188 -22.56 3.31 -7.64
CA GLU A 188 -22.81 2.83 -6.30
C GLU A 188 -21.53 2.22 -5.73
N LYS A 189 -20.93 3.00 -4.79
CA LYS A 189 -20.37 2.47 -3.55
C LYS A 189 -19.85 1.03 -3.66
N CYS A 190 -18.75 0.82 -4.36
CA CYS A 190 -17.96 -0.33 -4.03
C CYS A 190 -17.65 -0.25 -2.54
N THR A 191 -18.15 -1.19 -1.78
CA THR A 191 -17.75 -1.33 -0.38
C THR A 191 -16.24 -1.55 -0.35
N ALA A 192 -15.58 -1.23 0.74
CA ALA A 192 -14.14 -1.45 0.88
C ALA A 192 -13.73 -2.90 0.53
N PHE A 193 -14.65 -3.86 0.74
CA PHE A 193 -14.45 -5.29 0.46
C PHE A 193 -14.52 -5.67 -1.03
N GLU A 194 -15.15 -4.85 -1.87
CA GLU A 194 -15.26 -5.10 -3.31
C GLU A 194 -14.07 -4.56 -4.11
N VAL A 195 -13.18 -3.83 -3.45
CA VAL A 195 -11.96 -3.30 -4.08
C VAL A 195 -11.07 -4.46 -4.53
N GLU A 196 -10.65 -4.42 -5.79
CA GLU A 196 -9.75 -5.42 -6.34
C GLU A 196 -8.35 -5.32 -5.71
N PHE A 197 -7.87 -6.42 -5.15
CA PHE A 197 -6.54 -6.52 -4.60
C PHE A 197 -5.52 -6.72 -5.73
N LYS A 198 -4.84 -5.65 -6.12
CA LYS A 198 -3.90 -5.60 -7.25
C LYS A 198 -2.60 -6.29 -6.92
N ILE A 199 -2.46 -7.54 -7.39
CA ILE A 199 -1.26 -8.34 -7.27
C ILE A 199 -1.21 -9.39 -8.40
N ASP A 200 -0.03 -9.78 -8.81
CA ASP A 200 0.17 -10.86 -9.77
C ASP A 200 -0.44 -12.18 -9.28
N LYS A 201 -1.09 -12.89 -10.20
CA LYS A 201 -1.71 -14.18 -9.89
C LYS A 201 -0.72 -15.19 -9.32
N GLU A 202 0.54 -15.14 -9.76
CA GLU A 202 1.61 -16.01 -9.26
C GLU A 202 1.94 -15.76 -7.79
N LEU A 203 1.82 -14.51 -7.35
CA LEU A 203 2.12 -14.10 -5.99
C LEU A 203 0.95 -14.28 -5.01
N VAL A 204 -0.28 -14.45 -5.52
CA VAL A 204 -1.49 -14.59 -4.69
C VAL A 204 -1.34 -15.74 -3.70
N LYS A 205 -0.90 -16.91 -4.17
CA LYS A 205 -0.74 -18.07 -3.30
C LYS A 205 0.32 -17.82 -2.22
N THR A 206 1.47 -17.32 -2.61
CA THR A 206 2.56 -17.00 -1.66
C THR A 206 2.11 -15.98 -0.63
N LEU A 207 1.40 -14.94 -1.05
CA LEU A 207 0.84 -13.93 -0.16
C LEU A 207 -0.15 -14.56 0.83
N THR A 208 -1.10 -15.37 0.34
CA THR A 208 -2.13 -15.99 1.17
C THR A 208 -1.52 -16.96 2.19
N ASP A 209 -0.61 -17.84 1.77
CA ASP A 209 0.03 -18.81 2.65
C ASP A 209 0.88 -18.11 3.73
N THR A 210 1.61 -17.07 3.35
CA THR A 210 2.42 -16.27 4.30
C THR A 210 1.53 -15.49 5.26
N LEU A 211 0.44 -14.89 4.76
CA LEU A 211 -0.51 -14.15 5.57
C LEU A 211 -1.17 -15.05 6.62
N ILE A 212 -1.63 -16.23 6.22
CA ILE A 212 -2.21 -17.22 7.14
C ILE A 212 -1.19 -17.61 8.20
N THR A 213 0.06 -17.87 7.81
CA THR A 213 1.13 -18.23 8.75
C THR A 213 1.44 -17.12 9.74
N ASN A 214 1.53 -15.86 9.27
CA ASN A 214 1.80 -14.71 10.12
C ASN A 214 0.67 -14.47 11.11
N VAL A 215 -0.57 -14.47 10.63
CA VAL A 215 -1.76 -14.28 11.46
C VAL A 215 -1.85 -15.40 12.49
N TYR A 216 -1.63 -16.65 12.09
CA TYR A 216 -1.65 -17.79 12.98
C TYR A 216 -0.59 -17.67 14.08
N ASN A 217 0.66 -17.36 13.71
CA ASN A 217 1.76 -17.18 14.67
C ASN A 217 1.50 -16.02 15.63
N TYR A 218 0.93 -14.91 15.15
CA TYR A 218 0.60 -13.76 15.98
C TYR A 218 -0.37 -14.10 17.12
N PHE A 219 -1.36 -14.95 16.85
CA PHE A 219 -2.34 -15.38 17.86
C PHE A 219 -1.91 -16.57 18.69
N LEU A 220 -0.99 -17.40 18.18
CA LEU A 220 -0.44 -18.53 18.95
C LEU A 220 0.60 -18.10 19.98
N ILE A 221 1.26 -16.96 19.83
CA ILE A 221 2.12 -16.40 20.86
C ILE A 221 1.21 -15.90 21.99
N LYS A 222 0.75 -16.81 22.83
CA LYS A 222 0.13 -16.45 24.10
C LYS A 222 1.18 -15.62 24.85
N LYS A 223 0.85 -14.35 25.10
CA LYS A 223 1.61 -13.58 26.09
C LYS A 223 1.57 -14.39 27.38
N PRO A 224 2.73 -14.67 28.02
CA PRO A 224 2.70 -15.32 29.32
C PRO A 224 1.78 -14.50 30.21
N ASP A 225 0.79 -15.15 30.78
CA ASP A 225 -0.12 -14.51 31.73
C ASP A 225 0.69 -14.13 32.97
N THR A 226 1.13 -12.90 33.02
CA THR A 226 1.94 -12.38 34.12
C THR A 226 1.09 -11.90 35.28
N THR A 227 -0.23 -11.83 35.12
CA THR A 227 -1.12 -11.17 36.09
C THR A 227 -2.10 -12.11 36.74
N ASN A 228 -2.42 -13.23 36.12
CA ASN A 228 -3.43 -14.12 36.65
C ASN A 228 -2.94 -15.56 36.58
N ASN A 229 -2.95 -16.23 37.70
CA ASN A 229 -2.83 -17.67 37.80
C ASN A 229 -1.51 -18.31 37.35
N ALA A 230 -0.38 -17.71 37.70
CA ALA A 230 0.87 -18.46 37.78
C ALA A 230 0.71 -19.75 38.65
N THR A 231 -0.41 -19.83 39.39
CA THR A 231 -0.82 -21.02 40.13
C THR A 231 -1.69 -21.97 39.34
N ASP A 232 -2.41 -21.52 38.29
CA ASP A 232 -3.27 -22.41 37.51
C ASP A 232 -2.50 -23.13 36.39
N ASP A 233 -1.47 -22.47 35.83
CA ASP A 233 -0.52 -23.13 34.92
C ASP A 233 0.55 -23.94 35.67
N GLY A 234 0.63 -23.78 36.98
CA GLY A 234 1.44 -24.61 37.85
C GLY A 234 0.84 -25.99 37.92
N ASN A 235 1.25 -26.87 37.00
CA ASN A 235 0.91 -28.27 36.97
C ASN A 235 0.87 -28.83 38.40
N PRO A 236 -0.33 -29.08 38.99
CA PRO A 236 -0.40 -29.54 40.38
C PRO A 236 0.24 -30.89 40.62
N ARG A 237 0.61 -31.60 39.55
CA ARG A 237 1.34 -32.86 39.59
C ARG A 237 2.79 -32.67 40.04
N ASN A 238 3.44 -31.56 39.69
CA ASN A 238 4.85 -31.36 40.08
C ASN A 238 5.01 -30.95 41.54
N LYS A 239 3.97 -30.48 42.21
CA LYS A 239 4.03 -30.18 43.65
C LYS A 239 3.91 -31.42 44.53
N ARG A 240 3.40 -32.55 44.02
CA ARG A 240 3.28 -33.80 44.80
C ARG A 240 4.53 -34.63 44.79
N GLU A 241 5.38 -34.53 43.80
CA GLU A 241 6.62 -35.32 43.70
C GLU A 241 7.78 -34.73 44.55
N SER A 242 7.77 -33.44 44.85
CA SER A 242 8.84 -32.83 45.64
C SER A 242 8.66 -32.97 47.16
N THR A 243 7.52 -33.43 47.62
CA THR A 243 7.26 -33.63 49.07
C THR A 243 7.36 -35.08 49.52
N GLY A 244 7.61 -36.03 48.59
CA GLY A 244 7.67 -37.46 48.85
C GLY A 244 9.06 -38.05 49.16
N ALA A 245 10.11 -37.28 49.04
CA ALA A 245 11.48 -37.79 49.11
C ALA A 245 12.29 -37.32 50.35
N LYS A 246 11.67 -37.29 51.51
CA LYS A 246 12.41 -37.14 52.77
C LYS A 246 11.76 -37.90 53.90
N LYS A 247 11.78 -39.22 53.78
CA LYS A 247 11.66 -40.13 54.94
C LYS A 247 12.36 -41.42 54.63
N GLY A 248 13.49 -41.62 55.19
CA GLY A 248 14.18 -42.90 55.15
C GLY A 248 15.67 -42.75 55.35
N ASN A 249 16.06 -42.83 56.54
CA ASN A 249 17.11 -43.67 57.13
C ASN A 249 17.81 -42.99 58.28
N ARG A 250 17.32 -43.31 59.40
CA ARG A 250 18.08 -43.29 60.67
C ARG A 250 18.25 -44.73 61.02
N THR A 251 19.39 -45.27 60.74
CA THR A 251 19.91 -46.54 61.35
C THR A 251 20.78 -46.17 62.51
N GLU A 252 20.28 -46.52 63.67
CA GLU A 252 21.02 -46.65 64.87
C GLU A 252 21.91 -47.91 64.71
N THR A 253 23.13 -47.82 65.07
CA THR A 253 23.94 -48.94 65.50
C THR A 253 24.81 -48.53 66.70
N GLU A 254 24.73 -49.38 67.69
CA GLU A 254 25.54 -49.41 68.91
C GLU A 254 27.01 -49.35 68.63
#